data_2973f97cc3b12f5ed0bbdb891220f640
#
_entry.id   2973f97cc3b12f5ed0bbdb891220f640
#
_cell.length_a   1.000
_cell.length_b   1.000
_cell.length_c   1.000
_cell.angle_alpha   90.00
_cell.angle_beta   90.00
_cell.angle_gamma   90.00
#
_symmetry.space_group_name_H-M   'P 1'
#
loop_
_entity.id
_entity.type
_entity.pdbx_description
1 polymer ?
#
loop_
_entity_poly.entity_id
_entity_poly.type
_entity_poly.pdbx_seq_one_letter_code
_entity_poly.pdbx_strand_id
1 'polypeptide(L)'
;MKIIFLLFGSCILLTSCAQQQPVISAVDFEKEKAAIQAVIAKETESYYKQDFEAWKSTYLQSPAFRKSGYWEGYPEKVVSSIGFESLAAEKKKQFDANETLWQGSTEERTNENFRISNDMAWLTFEQSSFEKGTRKFLGKSLETRILEKENGEWKIAYLGFHYYPMETENK
;
A
#
# COMPACT_ATOMS: atom_id res chain seq x y z
N MET A 1 66.84 -29.51 -28.75
CA MET A 1 65.41 -29.81 -28.48
C MET A 1 64.80 -28.58 -27.88
N LYS A 2 64.07 -27.76 -28.68
CA LYS A 2 63.45 -26.52 -28.22
C LYS A 2 61.95 -26.81 -28.03
N ILE A 3 61.47 -26.69 -26.82
CA ILE A 3 60.05 -26.84 -26.47
C ILE A 3 59.41 -25.46 -26.56
N ILE A 4 58.47 -25.31 -27.51
CA ILE A 4 57.66 -24.09 -27.68
C ILE A 4 56.38 -24.28 -26.83
N PHE A 5 56.19 -23.47 -25.78
CA PHE A 5 54.93 -23.39 -25.01
C PHE A 5 53.99 -22.43 -25.73
N LEU A 6 52.89 -22.96 -26.27
CA LEU A 6 51.77 -22.19 -26.79
C LEU A 6 50.81 -21.87 -25.63
N LEU A 7 50.78 -20.59 -25.21
CA LEU A 7 49.77 -20.06 -24.27
C LEU A 7 48.47 -19.77 -25.03
N PHE A 8 47.48 -20.62 -24.85
CA PHE A 8 46.12 -20.34 -25.29
C PHE A 8 45.46 -19.37 -24.28
N GLY A 9 45.37 -18.09 -24.67
CA GLY A 9 44.59 -17.09 -23.93
C GLY A 9 43.10 -17.27 -24.17
N SER A 10 42.40 -17.79 -23.17
CA SER A 10 40.92 -17.93 -23.19
C SER A 10 40.29 -16.58 -22.86
N CYS A 11 39.84 -15.83 -23.86
CA CYS A 11 39.02 -14.62 -23.68
C CYS A 11 37.59 -15.01 -23.28
N ILE A 12 37.28 -14.94 -22.00
CA ILE A 12 35.93 -15.09 -21.51
C ILE A 12 35.18 -13.77 -21.76
N LEU A 13 34.36 -13.72 -22.80
CA LEU A 13 33.43 -12.63 -23.06
C LEU A 13 32.29 -12.74 -22.04
N LEU A 14 32.37 -11.96 -20.96
CA LEU A 14 31.27 -11.72 -20.06
C LEU A 14 30.21 -10.86 -20.79
N THR A 15 29.29 -11.51 -21.49
CA THR A 15 28.05 -10.87 -21.95
C THR A 15 27.20 -10.54 -20.74
N SER A 16 27.35 -9.31 -20.25
CA SER A 16 26.40 -8.74 -19.27
C SER A 16 25.03 -8.57 -19.96
N CYS A 17 24.12 -9.51 -19.76
CA CYS A 17 22.72 -9.30 -20.06
C CYS A 17 22.18 -8.23 -19.10
N ALA A 18 22.25 -6.97 -19.51
CA ALA A 18 21.45 -5.92 -18.89
C ALA A 18 19.98 -6.25 -19.18
N GLN A 19 19.30 -6.85 -18.20
CA GLN A 19 17.88 -7.11 -18.27
C GLN A 19 17.17 -5.75 -18.20
N GLN A 20 16.83 -5.19 -19.37
CA GLN A 20 16.01 -3.99 -19.43
C GLN A 20 14.65 -4.33 -18.81
N GLN A 21 14.36 -3.75 -17.64
CA GLN A 21 13.01 -3.82 -17.09
C GLN A 21 12.06 -3.19 -18.12
N PRO A 22 10.90 -3.83 -18.41
CA PRO A 22 9.93 -3.27 -19.33
C PRO A 22 9.48 -1.90 -18.82
N VAL A 23 9.67 -0.87 -19.63
CA VAL A 23 9.19 0.48 -19.34
C VAL A 23 7.68 0.46 -19.64
N ILE A 24 6.87 0.63 -18.62
CA ILE A 24 5.42 0.79 -18.76
C ILE A 24 5.17 2.04 -19.62
N SER A 25 4.35 1.91 -20.66
CA SER A 25 3.95 3.06 -21.48
C SER A 25 3.16 4.08 -20.67
N ALA A 26 3.18 5.36 -21.07
CA ALA A 26 2.43 6.41 -20.37
C ALA A 26 0.92 6.11 -20.32
N VAL A 27 0.36 5.52 -21.36
CA VAL A 27 -1.06 5.13 -21.41
C VAL A 27 -1.36 3.99 -20.45
N ASP A 28 -0.47 3.00 -20.36
CA ASP A 28 -0.63 1.90 -19.42
C ASP A 28 -0.46 2.38 -17.98
N PHE A 29 0.47 3.33 -17.73
CA PHE A 29 0.66 3.91 -16.41
C PHE A 29 -0.59 4.60 -15.88
N GLU A 30 -1.25 5.45 -16.65
CA GLU A 30 -2.47 6.15 -16.22
C GLU A 30 -3.64 5.18 -15.99
N LYS A 31 -3.77 4.15 -16.82
CA LYS A 31 -4.76 3.09 -16.64
C LYS A 31 -4.52 2.32 -15.33
N GLU A 32 -3.30 1.90 -15.08
CA GLU A 32 -2.95 1.16 -13.88
C GLU A 32 -3.09 2.03 -12.63
N LYS A 33 -2.69 3.29 -12.70
CA LYS A 33 -2.89 4.27 -11.62
C LYS A 33 -4.37 4.41 -11.27
N ALA A 34 -5.26 4.59 -12.26
CA ALA A 34 -6.69 4.70 -12.04
C ALA A 34 -7.27 3.43 -11.39
N ALA A 35 -6.81 2.24 -11.81
CA ALA A 35 -7.22 0.97 -11.22
C ALA A 35 -6.79 0.85 -9.75
N ILE A 36 -5.56 1.27 -9.42
CA ILE A 36 -5.06 1.30 -8.04
C ILE A 36 -5.87 2.29 -7.19
N GLN A 37 -6.12 3.49 -7.70
CA GLN A 37 -6.93 4.49 -6.99
C GLN A 37 -8.35 3.96 -6.71
N ALA A 38 -8.94 3.20 -7.63
CA ALA A 38 -10.24 2.57 -7.43
C ALA A 38 -10.22 1.52 -6.29
N VAL A 39 -9.15 0.74 -6.17
CA VAL A 39 -8.98 -0.22 -5.04
C VAL A 39 -8.90 0.52 -3.72
N ILE A 40 -8.10 1.60 -3.63
CA ILE A 40 -7.95 2.40 -2.40
C ILE A 40 -9.27 3.09 -2.03
N ALA A 41 -10.00 3.61 -3.02
CA ALA A 41 -11.31 4.21 -2.79
C ALA A 41 -12.33 3.18 -2.27
N LYS A 42 -12.38 2.00 -2.90
CA LYS A 42 -13.26 0.90 -2.47
C LYS A 42 -12.93 0.44 -1.05
N GLU A 43 -11.63 0.30 -0.71
CA GLU A 43 -11.18 -0.06 0.64
C GLU A 43 -11.74 0.91 1.68
N THR A 44 -11.56 2.21 1.48
CA THR A 44 -12.05 3.26 2.38
C THR A 44 -13.58 3.30 2.47
N GLU A 45 -14.26 3.23 1.33
CA GLU A 45 -15.73 3.28 1.28
C GLU A 45 -16.35 2.09 2.01
N SER A 46 -15.85 0.88 1.75
CA SER A 46 -16.34 -0.34 2.39
C SER A 46 -16.02 -0.37 3.89
N TYR A 47 -14.88 0.20 4.31
CA TYR A 47 -14.54 0.37 5.72
C TYR A 47 -15.58 1.25 6.45
N TYR A 48 -15.94 2.41 5.89
CA TYR A 48 -16.91 3.30 6.50
C TYR A 48 -18.36 2.77 6.44
N LYS A 49 -18.65 1.94 5.45
CA LYS A 49 -19.95 1.23 5.37
C LYS A 49 -20.02 -0.02 6.24
N GLN A 50 -18.89 -0.43 6.83
CA GLN A 50 -18.74 -1.67 7.57
C GLN A 50 -19.09 -2.92 6.73
N ASP A 51 -18.89 -2.82 5.42
CA ASP A 51 -19.04 -3.94 4.49
C ASP A 51 -17.76 -4.78 4.50
N PHE A 52 -17.73 -5.77 5.39
CA PHE A 52 -16.56 -6.61 5.60
C PHE A 52 -16.11 -7.35 4.34
N GLU A 53 -17.04 -7.91 3.58
CA GLU A 53 -16.69 -8.69 2.39
C GLU A 53 -16.18 -7.79 1.26
N ALA A 54 -16.79 -6.63 1.04
CA ALA A 54 -16.29 -5.65 0.07
C ALA A 54 -14.90 -5.13 0.48
N TRP A 55 -14.70 -4.81 1.77
CA TRP A 55 -13.42 -4.39 2.32
C TRP A 55 -12.35 -5.49 2.17
N LYS A 56 -12.65 -6.70 2.60
CA LYS A 56 -11.79 -7.88 2.50
C LYS A 56 -11.32 -8.14 1.06
N SER A 57 -12.21 -7.93 0.08
CA SER A 57 -11.93 -8.16 -1.34
C SER A 57 -10.85 -7.24 -1.94
N THR A 58 -10.52 -6.13 -1.27
CA THR A 58 -9.48 -5.19 -1.73
C THR A 58 -8.06 -5.60 -1.34
N TYR A 59 -7.93 -6.60 -0.48
CA TYR A 59 -6.65 -7.05 0.05
C TYR A 59 -6.15 -8.35 -0.58
N LEU A 60 -4.83 -8.48 -0.67
CA LEU A 60 -4.18 -9.75 -0.93
C LEU A 60 -4.32 -10.65 0.32
N GLN A 61 -5.10 -11.73 0.21
CA GLN A 61 -5.39 -12.62 1.34
C GLN A 61 -4.26 -13.63 1.54
N SER A 62 -3.09 -13.14 1.94
CA SER A 62 -1.84 -13.89 2.02
C SER A 62 -1.22 -13.84 3.41
N PRO A 63 -0.54 -14.91 3.85
CA PRO A 63 0.33 -14.85 5.04
C PRO A 63 1.49 -13.84 4.91
N ALA A 64 1.83 -13.45 3.68
CA ALA A 64 2.86 -12.43 3.41
C ALA A 64 2.37 -11.01 3.66
N PHE A 65 1.05 -10.77 3.71
CA PHE A 65 0.49 -9.44 4.00
C PHE A 65 1.08 -8.85 5.27
N ARG A 66 1.30 -7.53 5.27
CA ARG A 66 1.75 -6.77 6.45
C ARG A 66 0.97 -5.47 6.59
N LYS A 67 0.60 -5.17 7.82
CA LYS A 67 0.18 -3.83 8.26
C LYS A 67 1.21 -3.33 9.25
N SER A 68 1.64 -2.08 9.14
CA SER A 68 2.51 -1.44 10.11
C SER A 68 2.24 0.06 10.13
N GLY A 69 2.15 0.64 11.30
CA GLY A 69 1.90 2.06 11.41
C GLY A 69 2.22 2.62 12.79
N TYR A 70 2.23 3.94 12.85
CA TYR A 70 2.37 4.70 14.07
C TYR A 70 1.17 5.60 14.27
N TRP A 71 0.56 5.50 15.45
CA TRP A 71 -0.52 6.36 15.88
C TRP A 71 -0.42 6.65 17.37
N GLU A 72 -0.19 7.89 17.73
CA GLU A 72 0.04 8.31 19.11
C GLU A 72 -1.16 8.08 20.02
N GLY A 73 -2.37 8.07 19.45
CA GLY A 73 -3.62 7.73 20.15
C GLY A 73 -3.79 6.25 20.50
N TYR A 74 -2.86 5.38 20.08
CA TYR A 74 -2.88 3.96 20.39
C TYR A 74 -1.95 3.67 21.57
N PRO A 75 -2.32 2.79 22.54
CA PRO A 75 -1.49 2.52 23.72
C PRO A 75 -0.06 2.10 23.39
N GLU A 76 0.11 1.22 22.42
CA GLU A 76 1.41 0.73 21.96
C GLU A 76 2.11 1.68 21.01
N LYS A 77 1.41 2.72 20.50
CA LYS A 77 1.86 3.66 19.46
C LYS A 77 2.22 3.01 18.12
N VAL A 78 2.82 1.83 18.14
CA VAL A 78 3.09 1.02 16.95
C VAL A 78 1.99 -0.02 16.79
N VAL A 79 1.31 0.04 15.66
CA VAL A 79 0.22 -0.89 15.29
C VAL A 79 0.73 -1.80 14.18
N SER A 80 0.56 -3.12 14.34
CA SER A 80 1.01 -4.07 13.32
C SER A 80 0.09 -5.28 13.22
N SER A 81 -0.01 -5.85 12.01
CA SER A 81 -0.65 -7.13 11.77
C SER A 81 0.24 -7.95 10.82
N ILE A 82 0.45 -9.22 11.15
CA ILE A 82 1.24 -10.17 10.38
C ILE A 82 0.30 -11.21 9.78
N GLY A 83 0.27 -11.27 8.44
CA GLY A 83 -0.70 -12.07 7.69
C GLY A 83 -2.07 -11.41 7.60
N PHE A 84 -2.76 -11.67 6.49
CA PHE A 84 -4.08 -11.08 6.24
C PHE A 84 -5.12 -11.54 7.26
N GLU A 85 -5.09 -12.81 7.67
CA GLU A 85 -6.04 -13.37 8.64
C GLU A 85 -6.03 -12.62 9.98
N SER A 86 -4.87 -12.16 10.44
CA SER A 86 -4.76 -11.35 11.66
C SER A 86 -5.48 -10.01 11.50
N LEU A 87 -5.28 -9.33 10.37
CA LEU A 87 -5.98 -8.08 10.06
C LEU A 87 -7.49 -8.31 9.90
N ALA A 88 -7.89 -9.37 9.20
CA ALA A 88 -9.29 -9.67 8.95
C ALA A 88 -10.06 -9.96 10.25
N ALA A 89 -9.46 -10.72 11.17
CA ALA A 89 -10.05 -11.00 12.48
C ALA A 89 -10.23 -9.72 13.32
N GLU A 90 -9.20 -8.84 13.34
CA GLU A 90 -9.28 -7.53 14.01
C GLU A 90 -10.43 -6.69 13.44
N LYS A 91 -10.51 -6.57 12.11
CA LYS A 91 -11.51 -5.74 11.43
C LYS A 91 -12.92 -6.31 11.55
N LYS A 92 -13.06 -7.64 11.44
CA LYS A 92 -14.36 -8.25 11.64
C LYS A 92 -14.93 -7.96 13.03
N LYS A 93 -14.10 -8.07 14.07
CA LYS A 93 -14.50 -7.72 15.43
C LYS A 93 -14.94 -6.26 15.56
N GLN A 94 -14.20 -5.32 14.94
CA GLN A 94 -14.55 -3.89 14.95
C GLN A 94 -15.87 -3.63 14.24
N PHE A 95 -16.10 -4.24 13.07
CA PHE A 95 -17.33 -4.08 12.31
C PHE A 95 -18.53 -4.68 13.03
N ASP A 96 -18.41 -5.88 13.58
CA ASP A 96 -19.48 -6.53 14.36
C ASP A 96 -19.84 -5.72 15.62
N ALA A 97 -18.87 -5.04 16.24
CA ALA A 97 -19.08 -4.18 17.40
C ALA A 97 -19.56 -2.76 17.05
N ASN A 98 -19.63 -2.41 15.75
CA ASN A 98 -19.88 -1.04 15.28
C ASN A 98 -18.89 0.01 15.83
N GLU A 99 -17.61 -0.39 15.96
CA GLU A 99 -16.53 0.42 16.52
C GLU A 99 -15.60 0.97 15.45
N THR A 100 -16.12 1.27 14.26
CA THR A 100 -15.32 1.83 13.17
C THR A 100 -14.93 3.26 13.49
N LEU A 101 -13.62 3.51 13.53
CA LEU A 101 -13.08 4.85 13.72
C LEU A 101 -13.53 5.77 12.57
N TRP A 102 -13.96 6.99 12.94
CA TRP A 102 -14.35 8.03 12.00
C TRP A 102 -15.46 7.63 11.01
N GLN A 103 -16.36 6.77 11.45
CA GLN A 103 -17.56 6.45 10.68
C GLN A 103 -18.30 7.74 10.27
N GLY A 104 -18.63 7.85 8.99
CA GLY A 104 -19.24 9.06 8.45
C GLY A 104 -18.24 10.17 8.10
N SER A 105 -16.95 9.89 8.08
CA SER A 105 -15.92 10.82 7.58
C SER A 105 -15.85 10.86 6.06
N THR A 106 -15.16 11.87 5.57
CA THR A 106 -14.70 11.99 4.19
C THR A 106 -13.20 12.14 4.16
N GLU A 107 -12.56 11.55 3.15
CA GLU A 107 -11.11 11.58 2.98
C GLU A 107 -10.70 12.46 1.79
N GLU A 108 -9.64 13.23 1.98
CA GLU A 108 -8.94 13.93 0.91
C GLU A 108 -7.51 13.42 0.82
N ARG A 109 -7.10 13.01 -0.38
CA ARG A 109 -5.74 12.52 -0.65
C ARG A 109 -4.98 13.53 -1.47
N THR A 110 -3.75 13.80 -1.05
CA THR A 110 -2.84 14.73 -1.70
C THR A 110 -1.44 14.13 -1.75
N ASN A 111 -0.56 14.72 -2.53
CA ASN A 111 0.85 14.31 -2.64
C ASN A 111 1.01 12.83 -3.04
N GLU A 112 0.12 12.34 -3.89
CA GLU A 112 0.18 10.98 -4.39
C GLU A 112 1.44 10.75 -5.23
N ASN A 113 2.22 9.73 -4.88
CA ASN A 113 3.40 9.30 -5.61
C ASN A 113 3.31 7.82 -5.93
N PHE A 114 3.29 7.48 -7.23
CA PHE A 114 3.15 6.12 -7.72
C PHE A 114 4.45 5.60 -8.31
N ARG A 115 4.75 4.35 -8.01
CA ARG A 115 5.73 3.52 -8.71
C ARG A 115 5.05 2.23 -9.11
N ILE A 116 4.89 2.00 -10.41
CA ILE A 116 4.19 0.83 -10.95
C ILE A 116 5.17 0.06 -11.82
N SER A 117 5.31 -1.23 -11.57
CA SER A 117 6.18 -2.13 -12.33
C SER A 117 5.51 -3.50 -12.45
N ASN A 118 5.10 -3.88 -13.66
CA ASN A 118 4.39 -5.13 -13.93
C ASN A 118 3.20 -5.36 -12.99
N ASP A 119 3.32 -6.34 -12.10
CA ASP A 119 2.27 -6.79 -11.17
C ASP A 119 2.45 -6.26 -9.75
N MET A 120 3.34 -5.29 -9.56
CA MET A 120 3.58 -4.63 -8.28
C MET A 120 3.48 -3.11 -8.41
N ALA A 121 2.87 -2.48 -7.43
CA ALA A 121 2.86 -1.04 -7.28
C ALA A 121 3.20 -0.63 -5.86
N TRP A 122 3.94 0.48 -5.74
CA TRP A 122 4.18 1.19 -4.50
C TRP A 122 3.57 2.59 -4.59
N LEU A 123 2.80 2.96 -3.57
CA LEU A 123 2.09 4.23 -3.51
C LEU A 123 2.29 4.87 -2.15
N THR A 124 2.59 6.17 -2.13
CA THR A 124 2.49 7.01 -0.93
C THR A 124 1.59 8.20 -1.18
N PHE A 125 0.88 8.63 -0.16
CA PHE A 125 0.02 9.82 -0.20
C PHE A 125 -0.21 10.37 1.21
N GLU A 126 -0.57 11.63 1.30
CA GLU A 126 -1.12 12.21 2.53
C GLU A 126 -2.64 12.06 2.50
N GLN A 127 -3.22 11.65 3.62
CA GLN A 127 -4.66 11.52 3.79
C GLN A 127 -5.13 12.42 4.93
N SER A 128 -6.05 13.32 4.64
CA SER A 128 -6.72 14.15 5.62
C SER A 128 -8.15 13.70 5.78
N SER A 129 -8.60 13.49 7.02
CA SER A 129 -9.93 13.03 7.37
C SER A 129 -10.76 14.19 7.92
N PHE A 130 -12.00 14.29 7.48
CA PHE A 130 -12.94 15.35 7.87
C PHE A 130 -14.29 14.76 8.27
N GLU A 131 -14.92 15.33 9.27
CA GLU A 131 -16.29 15.01 9.63
C GLU A 131 -17.24 15.38 8.48
N LYS A 132 -18.09 14.45 8.08
CA LYS A 132 -19.05 14.65 7.00
C LYS A 132 -20.10 15.69 7.40
N GLY A 133 -20.30 16.68 6.54
CA GLY A 133 -21.26 17.77 6.73
C GLY A 133 -20.67 19.00 7.38
N THR A 134 -19.92 18.90 8.46
CA THR A 134 -19.28 20.04 9.14
C THR A 134 -17.93 20.41 8.54
N ARG A 135 -17.25 19.46 7.87
CA ARG A 135 -15.87 19.62 7.41
C ARG A 135 -14.85 19.82 8.53
N LYS A 136 -15.22 19.51 9.77
CA LYS A 136 -14.28 19.55 10.89
C LYS A 136 -13.12 18.58 10.61
N PHE A 137 -11.91 19.07 10.75
CA PHE A 137 -10.69 18.26 10.59
C PHE A 137 -10.60 17.23 11.74
N LEU A 138 -10.36 15.97 11.40
CA LEU A 138 -10.27 14.87 12.35
C LEU A 138 -8.85 14.34 12.52
N GLY A 139 -8.01 14.48 11.48
CA GLY A 139 -6.64 14.01 11.53
C GLY A 139 -6.01 13.93 10.15
N LYS A 140 -4.69 13.75 10.13
CA LYS A 140 -3.89 13.59 8.92
C LYS A 140 -2.89 12.46 9.10
N SER A 141 -2.67 11.69 8.07
CA SER A 141 -1.66 10.63 8.04
C SER A 141 -0.83 10.66 6.75
N LEU A 142 0.39 10.17 6.85
CA LEU A 142 1.18 9.73 5.70
C LEU A 142 0.91 8.24 5.50
N GLU A 143 0.42 7.90 4.33
CA GLU A 143 0.00 6.57 3.99
C GLU A 143 0.98 5.92 3.00
N THR A 144 1.19 4.62 3.15
CA THR A 144 1.93 3.78 2.22
C THR A 144 1.10 2.56 1.86
N ARG A 145 1.03 2.24 0.57
CA ARG A 145 0.45 1.00 0.07
C ARG A 145 1.45 0.31 -0.85
N ILE A 146 1.58 -1.00 -0.71
CA ILE A 146 2.10 -1.85 -1.76
C ILE A 146 0.93 -2.67 -2.25
N LEU A 147 0.76 -2.69 -3.57
CA LEU A 147 -0.27 -3.50 -4.21
C LEU A 147 0.40 -4.53 -5.12
N GLU A 148 -0.22 -5.68 -5.23
CA GLU A 148 0.15 -6.75 -6.13
C GLU A 148 -1.06 -7.18 -6.96
N LYS A 149 -0.84 -7.63 -8.19
CA LYS A 149 -1.91 -8.20 -9.01
C LYS A 149 -2.14 -9.65 -8.66
N GLU A 150 -3.39 -9.97 -8.33
CA GLU A 150 -3.88 -11.32 -8.21
C GLU A 150 -4.96 -11.54 -9.27
N ASN A 151 -4.74 -12.50 -10.18
CA ASN A 151 -5.63 -12.78 -11.32
C ASN A 151 -5.95 -11.53 -12.17
N GLY A 152 -4.97 -10.63 -12.33
CA GLY A 152 -5.12 -9.39 -13.10
C GLY A 152 -5.75 -8.22 -12.36
N GLU A 153 -6.17 -8.39 -11.11
CA GLU A 153 -6.74 -7.36 -10.25
C GLU A 153 -5.73 -6.87 -9.19
N TRP A 154 -5.66 -5.56 -8.97
CA TRP A 154 -4.85 -5.00 -7.90
C TRP A 154 -5.42 -5.32 -6.52
N LYS A 155 -4.55 -5.79 -5.62
CA LYS A 155 -4.86 -6.08 -4.22
C LYS A 155 -3.83 -5.42 -3.30
N ILE A 156 -4.25 -4.92 -2.16
CA ILE A 156 -3.36 -4.32 -1.16
C ILE A 156 -2.59 -5.44 -0.46
N ALA A 157 -1.28 -5.49 -0.65
CA ALA A 157 -0.36 -6.46 -0.04
C ALA A 157 0.33 -5.91 1.23
N TYR A 158 0.46 -4.58 1.32
CA TYR A 158 0.99 -3.87 2.48
C TYR A 158 0.22 -2.59 2.74
N LEU A 159 -0.06 -2.33 4.02
CA LEU A 159 -0.67 -1.12 4.52
C LEU A 159 0.24 -0.49 5.58
N GLY A 160 0.77 0.69 5.29
CA GLY A 160 1.54 1.50 6.21
C GLY A 160 0.87 2.84 6.48
N PHE A 161 0.97 3.33 7.71
CA PHE A 161 0.44 4.65 8.06
C PHE A 161 1.23 5.29 9.20
N HIS A 162 1.34 6.62 9.16
CA HIS A 162 1.92 7.41 10.22
C HIS A 162 1.03 8.64 10.43
N TYR A 163 0.33 8.68 11.56
CA TYR A 163 -0.48 9.84 11.91
C TYR A 163 0.43 11.00 12.32
N TYR A 164 0.13 12.19 11.78
CA TYR A 164 0.74 13.42 12.25
C TYR A 164 0.20 13.74 13.64
N PRO A 165 1.05 14.31 14.53
CA PRO A 165 0.58 14.81 15.81
C PRO A 165 -0.58 15.81 15.58
N MET A 166 -1.67 15.64 16.30
CA MET A 166 -2.71 16.66 16.33
C MET A 166 -2.13 17.89 17.03
N GLU A 167 -2.11 19.03 16.35
CA GLU A 167 -1.79 20.28 17.03
C GLU A 167 -2.79 20.46 18.17
N THR A 168 -2.33 20.35 19.41
CA THR A 168 -3.14 20.74 20.55
C THR A 168 -3.34 22.24 20.44
N GLU A 169 -4.57 22.68 20.18
CA GLU A 169 -4.88 24.11 20.33
C GLU A 169 -4.38 24.52 21.72
N ASN A 170 -3.30 25.32 21.73
CA ASN A 170 -2.85 25.95 22.97
C ASN A 170 -3.99 26.88 23.44
N LYS A 171 -4.74 26.37 24.43
CA LYS A 171 -5.73 27.17 25.16
C LYS A 171 -5.01 28.19 26.05
#